data_2204f19a60b9d7561f30cc53f678b169
#
_entry.id   2204f19a60b9d7561f30cc53f678b169
#
_cell.length_a   1.000
_cell.length_b   1.000
_cell.length_c   1.000
_cell.angle_alpha   90.00
_cell.angle_beta   90.00
_cell.angle_gamma   90.00
#
_symmetry.space_group_name_H-M   'P 1'
#
loop_
_entity.id
_entity.type
_entity.pdbx_description
1 polymer ?
#
loop_
_entity_poly.entity_id
_entity_poly.type
_entity_poly.pdbx_seq_one_letter_code
_entity_poly.pdbx_strand_id
1 'polypeptide(L)'
;MTKMIKRICYIIALIGVAIVIVALLGSNDVSAADSNTVSSTVVTDKSVPTASAPSVVVNNSDVCKSAAAASVQTQVLGFATGITITDENCERIKLARSLYGMGMKVAAISTLCMDARVFDSMWMAGTPCPFMGKIGNEALVAWNKNISLIPEESEIKTIKELEIAEQVVADKKAAILAKKEIRAQKEIDKVEAANLKEQERLQIKA
;
A
#
# COMPACT_ATOMS: atom_id res chain seq x y z
N MET A 1 -16.81 8.97 -27.31
CA MET A 1 -15.49 9.06 -26.66
C MET A 1 -14.67 10.30 -27.04
N THR A 2 -14.64 10.72 -28.29
CA THR A 2 -13.80 11.85 -28.78
C THR A 2 -14.16 13.24 -28.26
N LYS A 3 -15.43 13.53 -27.99
CA LYS A 3 -15.86 14.84 -27.45
C LYS A 3 -15.47 15.05 -25.97
N MET A 4 -15.45 14.01 -25.16
CA MET A 4 -15.02 14.09 -23.77
C MET A 4 -13.51 14.32 -23.64
N ILE A 5 -12.71 13.62 -24.46
CA ILE A 5 -11.26 13.76 -24.48
C ILE A 5 -10.87 15.20 -24.86
N LYS A 6 -11.51 15.80 -25.86
CA LYS A 6 -11.26 17.19 -26.25
C LYS A 6 -11.60 18.20 -25.14
N ARG A 7 -12.67 17.97 -24.38
CA ARG A 7 -13.01 18.83 -23.22
C ARG A 7 -11.99 18.72 -22.09
N ILE A 8 -11.51 17.50 -21.81
CA ILE A 8 -10.47 17.26 -20.79
C ILE A 8 -9.16 17.95 -21.20
N CYS A 9 -8.72 17.80 -22.46
CA CYS A 9 -7.52 18.49 -22.94
C CYS A 9 -7.66 20.02 -22.88
N TYR A 10 -8.84 20.57 -23.15
CA TYR A 10 -9.06 22.00 -23.06
C TYR A 10 -9.01 22.53 -21.62
N ILE A 11 -9.55 21.77 -20.67
CA ILE A 11 -9.49 22.10 -19.24
C ILE A 11 -8.03 22.05 -18.73
N ILE A 12 -7.26 21.04 -19.12
CA ILE A 12 -5.84 20.92 -18.77
C ILE A 12 -5.04 22.09 -19.35
N ALA A 13 -5.31 22.49 -20.59
CA ALA A 13 -4.66 23.65 -21.22
C ALA A 13 -4.98 24.95 -20.48
N LEU A 14 -6.23 25.16 -20.05
CA LEU A 14 -6.63 26.35 -19.29
C LEU A 14 -5.96 26.39 -17.90
N ILE A 15 -5.85 25.25 -17.23
CA ILE A 15 -5.15 25.15 -15.94
C ILE A 15 -3.66 25.45 -16.13
N GLY A 16 -3.04 24.94 -17.19
CA GLY A 16 -1.64 25.21 -17.52
C GLY A 16 -1.38 26.71 -17.74
N VAL A 17 -2.26 27.40 -18.50
CA VAL A 17 -2.16 28.85 -18.72
C VAL A 17 -2.35 29.61 -17.39
N ALA A 18 -3.28 29.21 -16.54
CA ALA A 18 -3.49 29.84 -15.24
C ALA A 18 -2.25 29.72 -14.33
N ILE A 19 -1.60 28.55 -14.31
CA ILE A 19 -0.37 28.33 -13.54
C ILE A 19 0.77 29.20 -14.04
N VAL A 20 0.93 29.33 -15.36
CA VAL A 20 1.97 30.20 -15.96
C VAL A 20 1.72 31.67 -15.63
N ILE A 21 0.47 32.13 -15.66
CA ILE A 21 0.10 33.50 -15.27
C ILE A 21 0.42 33.76 -13.79
N VAL A 22 0.11 32.81 -12.91
CA VAL A 22 0.44 32.92 -11.48
C VAL A 22 1.96 32.91 -11.26
N ALA A 23 2.72 32.14 -12.02
CA ALA A 23 4.19 32.12 -11.95
C ALA A 23 4.83 33.41 -12.47
N LEU A 24 4.24 34.05 -13.47
CA LEU A 24 4.75 35.31 -14.02
C LEU A 24 4.39 36.57 -13.14
N LEU A 25 3.33 36.44 -12.33
CA LEU A 25 2.93 37.48 -11.40
C LEU A 25 3.55 37.34 -10.00
N GLY A 26 4.18 36.17 -9.72
CA GLY A 26 4.67 35.77 -8.40
C GLY A 26 6.17 35.86 -8.16
N SER A 27 6.96 36.56 -8.96
CA SER A 27 8.37 36.78 -8.64
C SER A 27 8.55 37.95 -7.66
N ASN A 28 8.22 37.70 -6.39
CA ASN A 28 8.73 38.52 -5.30
C ASN A 28 9.65 37.62 -4.45
N ASP A 29 10.90 38.04 -4.38
CA ASP A 29 11.94 37.39 -3.59
C ASP A 29 11.50 37.23 -2.13
N VAL A 30 11.33 35.98 -1.69
CA VAL A 30 11.16 35.65 -0.28
C VAL A 30 12.56 35.59 0.34
N SER A 31 13.03 36.73 0.84
CA SER A 31 14.15 36.75 1.77
C SER A 31 13.72 36.14 3.09
N ALA A 32 14.24 34.95 3.37
CA ALA A 32 14.17 34.36 4.71
C ALA A 32 15.07 35.16 5.65
N ALA A 33 14.49 36.07 6.42
CA ALA A 33 15.17 36.73 7.51
C ALA A 33 15.02 35.92 8.79
N ASP A 34 16.07 35.20 9.11
CA ASP A 34 16.32 34.63 10.42
C ASP A 34 16.81 35.76 11.33
N SER A 35 15.97 36.27 12.21
CA SER A 35 16.39 37.19 13.27
C SER A 35 15.37 37.27 14.39
N ASN A 36 15.67 36.59 15.45
CA ASN A 36 15.00 36.66 16.73
C ASN A 36 15.53 37.88 17.49
N THR A 37 15.03 39.08 17.19
CA THR A 37 15.25 40.30 17.99
C THR A 37 13.92 41.00 18.23
N VAL A 38 13.43 40.81 19.45
CA VAL A 38 12.32 41.64 19.97
C VAL A 38 12.87 43.04 20.25
N SER A 39 12.64 43.97 19.33
CA SER A 39 12.84 45.40 19.54
C SER A 39 11.46 46.08 19.34
N SER A 40 10.85 46.40 20.47
CA SER A 40 9.60 47.19 20.49
C SER A 40 9.89 48.65 20.19
N THR A 41 9.78 49.05 18.94
CA THR A 41 9.57 50.46 18.56
C THR A 41 8.15 50.58 18.06
N VAL A 42 7.32 51.25 18.88
CA VAL A 42 5.97 51.64 18.47
C VAL A 42 6.13 52.78 17.43
N VAL A 43 6.08 52.41 16.17
CA VAL A 43 5.88 53.37 15.08
C VAL A 43 4.42 53.22 14.65
N THR A 44 3.64 54.24 14.93
CA THR A 44 2.24 54.40 14.45
C THR A 44 2.26 54.69 12.96
N ASP A 45 2.60 53.72 12.16
CA ASP A 45 2.26 53.68 10.76
C ASP A 45 1.12 52.68 10.56
N LYS A 46 0.17 53.06 9.72
CA LYS A 46 -0.98 52.24 9.32
C LYS A 46 -0.49 50.93 8.74
N SER A 47 -0.10 50.01 9.61
CA SER A 47 0.36 48.66 9.20
C SER A 47 -0.81 47.90 8.61
N VAL A 48 -0.69 47.58 7.35
CA VAL A 48 -1.54 46.60 6.68
C VAL A 48 -1.56 45.34 7.51
N PRO A 49 -2.73 44.76 7.83
CA PRO A 49 -2.79 43.54 8.64
C PRO A 49 -2.00 42.42 7.94
N THR A 50 -0.85 42.09 8.49
CA THR A 50 -0.02 41.02 8.00
C THR A 50 -0.55 39.69 8.56
N ALA A 51 -1.14 38.84 7.71
CA ALA A 51 -1.45 37.49 8.10
C ALA A 51 -0.16 36.69 8.10
N SER A 52 0.39 36.46 9.27
CA SER A 52 1.52 35.53 9.48
C SER A 52 0.95 34.16 9.79
N ALA A 53 1.25 33.18 8.95
CA ALA A 53 1.03 31.78 9.29
C ALA A 53 2.32 31.25 9.92
N PRO A 54 2.38 31.09 11.25
CA PRO A 54 3.53 30.45 11.87
C PRO A 54 3.57 28.99 11.41
N SER A 55 4.65 28.60 10.76
CA SER A 55 4.96 27.17 10.57
C SER A 55 5.36 26.62 11.94
N VAL A 56 4.38 26.13 12.69
CA VAL A 56 4.67 25.43 13.94
C VAL A 56 5.18 24.05 13.60
N VAL A 57 6.46 23.92 13.41
CA VAL A 57 7.13 22.61 13.49
C VAL A 57 7.17 22.26 14.96
N VAL A 58 6.19 21.51 15.44
CA VAL A 58 6.24 20.95 16.80
C VAL A 58 7.22 19.77 16.76
N ASN A 59 8.49 20.06 16.95
CA ASN A 59 9.56 19.08 17.17
C ASN A 59 9.49 18.48 18.59
N ASN A 60 8.29 18.18 19.06
CA ASN A 60 8.16 17.45 20.30
C ASN A 60 8.25 15.95 19.98
N SER A 61 9.26 15.28 20.52
CA SER A 61 9.49 13.84 20.30
C SER A 61 8.28 12.97 20.67
N ASP A 62 7.26 13.53 21.31
CA ASP A 62 6.05 12.83 21.73
C ASP A 62 4.81 13.08 20.85
N VAL A 63 4.85 14.05 19.96
CA VAL A 63 3.71 14.36 19.09
C VAL A 63 4.02 13.94 17.66
N CYS A 64 3.55 12.78 17.24
CA CYS A 64 3.69 12.29 15.86
C CYS A 64 2.81 13.06 14.87
N LYS A 65 2.87 14.40 14.90
CA LYS A 65 2.10 15.28 14.04
C LYS A 65 3.00 16.29 13.37
N SER A 66 2.87 16.44 12.08
CA SER A 66 3.46 17.52 11.30
C SER A 66 2.37 18.55 10.96
N ALA A 67 2.70 19.83 11.10
CA ALA A 67 1.81 20.92 10.71
C ALA A 67 2.27 21.52 9.39
N ALA A 68 1.36 21.66 8.44
CA ALA A 68 1.57 22.44 7.22
C ALA A 68 0.66 23.66 7.27
N ALA A 69 1.24 24.86 7.12
CA ALA A 69 0.51 26.11 7.09
C ALA A 69 0.77 26.85 5.79
N ALA A 70 -0.28 27.44 5.22
CA ALA A 70 -0.18 28.30 4.06
C ALA A 70 -0.86 29.63 4.36
N SER A 71 -0.22 30.74 4.00
CA SER A 71 -0.79 32.07 4.13
C SER A 71 -0.74 32.79 2.79
N VAL A 72 -1.82 33.51 2.48
CA VAL A 72 -1.92 34.43 1.34
C VAL A 72 -2.25 35.80 1.86
N GLN A 73 -1.46 36.80 1.47
CA GLN A 73 -1.65 38.18 1.85
C GLN A 73 -2.00 39.01 0.61
N THR A 74 -3.06 39.79 0.71
CA THR A 74 -3.41 40.81 -0.25
C THR A 74 -3.40 42.17 0.46
N GLN A 75 -3.39 43.29 -0.28
CA GLN A 75 -3.35 44.65 0.29
C GLN A 75 -4.52 44.95 1.25
N VAL A 76 -5.62 44.19 1.16
CA VAL A 76 -6.85 44.44 1.91
C VAL A 76 -7.20 43.32 2.86
N LEU A 77 -6.82 42.09 2.53
CA LEU A 77 -7.20 40.86 3.27
C LEU A 77 -6.05 39.87 3.36
N GLY A 78 -5.78 39.39 4.56
CA GLY A 78 -4.87 38.28 4.81
C GLY A 78 -5.65 37.03 5.21
N PHE A 79 -5.35 35.89 4.59
CA PHE A 79 -5.93 34.58 4.91
C PHE A 79 -4.83 33.58 5.24
N ALA A 80 -4.95 32.91 6.37
CA ALA A 80 -4.04 31.88 6.78
C ALA A 80 -4.83 30.59 7.06
N THR A 81 -4.35 29.46 6.53
CA THR A 81 -4.90 28.13 6.79
C THR A 81 -3.79 27.19 7.22
N GLY A 82 -4.10 26.25 8.12
CA GLY A 82 -3.17 25.24 8.59
C GLY A 82 -3.86 23.90 8.73
N ILE A 83 -3.14 22.86 8.36
CA ILE A 83 -3.55 21.45 8.55
C ILE A 83 -2.51 20.71 9.37
N THR A 84 -2.94 19.78 10.21
CA THR A 84 -2.07 18.88 10.93
C THR A 84 -2.22 17.48 10.35
N ILE A 85 -1.10 16.85 10.02
CA ILE A 85 -1.03 15.49 9.49
C ILE A 85 -0.38 14.62 10.57
N THR A 86 -1.03 13.50 10.89
CA THR A 86 -0.50 12.51 11.83
C THR A 86 0.41 11.55 11.07
N ASP A 87 1.61 11.28 11.60
CA ASP A 87 2.52 10.28 11.07
C ASP A 87 2.26 8.93 11.76
N GLU A 88 1.59 8.03 11.07
CA GLU A 88 1.25 6.69 11.57
C GLU A 88 2.48 5.84 11.89
N ASN A 89 3.59 6.00 11.16
CA ASN A 89 4.82 5.29 11.44
C ASN A 89 5.44 5.75 12.76
N CYS A 90 5.43 7.04 13.01
CA CYS A 90 5.88 7.60 14.28
C CYS A 90 5.03 7.06 15.45
N GLU A 91 3.70 7.04 15.33
CA GLU A 91 2.80 6.50 16.36
C GLU A 91 3.07 5.01 16.60
N ARG A 92 3.24 4.21 15.54
CA ARG A 92 3.53 2.78 15.63
C ARG A 92 4.83 2.51 16.37
N ILE A 93 5.90 3.24 16.03
CA ILE A 93 7.20 3.11 16.72
C ILE A 93 7.09 3.45 18.20
N LYS A 94 6.31 4.47 18.57
CA LYS A 94 6.10 4.84 19.97
C LYS A 94 5.29 3.82 20.74
N LEU A 95 4.22 3.30 20.14
CA LEU A 95 3.44 2.21 20.71
C LEU A 95 4.32 0.98 20.96
N ALA A 96 5.14 0.60 19.96
CA ALA A 96 6.07 -0.52 20.11
C ALA A 96 7.09 -0.28 21.24
N ARG A 97 7.66 0.93 21.38
CA ARG A 97 8.56 1.29 22.48
C ARG A 97 7.86 1.21 23.84
N SER A 98 6.63 1.70 23.92
CA SER A 98 5.83 1.63 25.15
C SER A 98 5.55 0.18 25.55
N LEU A 99 5.14 -0.66 24.62
CA LEU A 99 4.92 -2.10 24.85
C LEU A 99 6.21 -2.80 25.29
N TYR A 100 7.34 -2.48 24.65
CA TYR A 100 8.64 -3.03 25.00
C TYR A 100 9.06 -2.61 26.43
N GLY A 101 8.84 -1.33 26.79
CA GLY A 101 9.12 -0.80 28.13
C GLY A 101 8.27 -1.45 29.23
N MET A 102 7.04 -1.87 28.92
CA MET A 102 6.17 -2.63 29.82
C MET A 102 6.55 -4.13 29.90
N GLY A 103 7.58 -4.57 29.18
CA GLY A 103 8.01 -5.97 29.16
C GLY A 103 7.30 -6.85 28.13
N MET A 104 6.33 -6.32 27.39
CA MET A 104 5.57 -7.05 26.36
C MET A 104 6.33 -7.10 25.03
N LYS A 105 7.51 -7.75 25.00
CA LYS A 105 8.42 -7.76 23.86
C LYS A 105 7.79 -8.32 22.59
N VAL A 106 7.03 -9.41 22.70
CA VAL A 106 6.37 -10.06 21.56
C VAL A 106 5.30 -9.15 20.96
N ALA A 107 4.52 -8.47 21.80
CA ALA A 107 3.50 -7.52 21.35
C ALA A 107 4.13 -6.30 20.66
N ALA A 108 5.28 -5.81 21.18
CA ALA A 108 6.03 -4.73 20.56
C ALA A 108 6.47 -5.09 19.13
N ILE A 109 7.03 -6.29 18.94
CA ILE A 109 7.42 -6.80 17.61
C ILE A 109 6.18 -6.94 16.72
N SER A 110 5.08 -7.51 17.23
CA SER A 110 3.83 -7.66 16.46
C SER A 110 3.30 -6.31 15.98
N THR A 111 3.41 -5.25 16.80
CA THR A 111 3.00 -3.90 16.41
C THR A 111 3.85 -3.35 15.26
N LEU A 112 5.16 -3.60 15.27
CA LEU A 112 6.05 -3.21 14.17
C LEU A 112 5.78 -4.02 12.91
N CYS A 113 5.43 -5.30 13.04
CA CYS A 113 5.11 -6.19 11.92
C CYS A 113 3.81 -5.83 11.17
N MET A 114 3.05 -4.86 11.63
CA MET A 114 1.93 -4.30 10.85
C MET A 114 2.42 -3.45 9.67
N ASP A 115 3.69 -3.02 9.68
CA ASP A 115 4.33 -2.39 8.53
C ASP A 115 4.88 -3.48 7.58
N ALA A 116 4.51 -3.41 6.30
CA ALA A 116 4.91 -4.39 5.30
C ALA A 116 6.44 -4.52 5.18
N ARG A 117 7.16 -3.40 5.25
CA ARG A 117 8.63 -3.37 5.17
C ARG A 117 9.29 -4.11 6.32
N VAL A 118 8.73 -3.97 7.53
CA VAL A 118 9.23 -4.69 8.71
C VAL A 118 8.89 -6.17 8.60
N PHE A 119 7.67 -6.49 8.16
CA PHE A 119 7.23 -7.87 7.95
C PHE A 119 8.15 -8.59 6.96
N ASP A 120 8.39 -8.00 5.80
CA ASP A 120 9.23 -8.58 4.74
C ASP A 120 10.69 -8.74 5.21
N SER A 121 11.26 -7.72 5.87
CA SER A 121 12.62 -7.80 6.37
C SER A 121 12.79 -8.89 7.44
N MET A 122 11.84 -9.06 8.33
CA MET A 122 11.86 -10.15 9.33
C MET A 122 11.69 -11.52 8.70
N TRP A 123 10.86 -11.63 7.67
CA TRP A 123 10.70 -12.85 6.89
C TRP A 123 12.01 -13.24 6.21
N MET A 124 12.66 -12.30 5.50
CA MET A 124 13.94 -12.53 4.82
C MET A 124 15.07 -12.85 5.79
N ALA A 125 15.02 -12.31 7.01
CA ALA A 125 16.00 -12.61 8.07
C ALA A 125 15.81 -13.99 8.70
N GLY A 126 14.77 -14.76 8.32
CA GLY A 126 14.45 -16.05 8.94
C GLY A 126 13.86 -15.96 10.35
N THR A 127 13.47 -14.77 10.78
CA THR A 127 12.81 -14.51 12.06
C THR A 127 11.40 -13.97 11.81
N PRO A 128 10.44 -14.82 11.41
CA PRO A 128 9.12 -14.36 11.02
C PRO A 128 8.38 -13.67 12.18
N CYS A 129 7.52 -12.75 11.82
CA CYS A 129 6.67 -12.03 12.76
C CYS A 129 5.82 -12.98 13.62
N PRO A 130 5.61 -12.70 14.91
CA PRO A 130 4.75 -13.50 15.76
C PRO A 130 3.32 -13.59 15.21
N PHE A 131 2.69 -14.77 15.33
CA PHE A 131 1.33 -15.00 14.87
C PHE A 131 0.51 -15.77 15.90
N MET A 132 -0.50 -15.15 16.48
CA MET A 132 -1.41 -15.77 17.46
C MET A 132 -0.67 -16.59 18.56
N GLY A 133 0.35 -15.98 19.18
CA GLY A 133 1.15 -16.60 20.23
C GLY A 133 2.24 -17.55 19.75
N LYS A 134 2.36 -17.81 18.44
CA LYS A 134 3.42 -18.61 17.83
C LYS A 134 4.60 -17.72 17.45
N ILE A 135 5.82 -18.27 17.59
CA ILE A 135 7.08 -17.57 17.33
C ILE A 135 7.99 -18.48 16.50
N GLY A 136 8.87 -17.90 15.70
CA GLY A 136 9.85 -18.66 14.89
C GLY A 136 9.19 -19.52 13.82
N ASN A 137 9.65 -20.77 13.66
CA ASN A 137 9.15 -21.67 12.60
C ASN A 137 7.65 -21.96 12.68
N GLU A 138 7.07 -22.00 13.88
CA GLU A 138 5.62 -22.21 14.03
C GLU A 138 4.83 -21.01 13.51
N ALA A 139 5.32 -19.81 13.73
CA ALA A 139 4.73 -18.61 13.17
C ALA A 139 4.84 -18.60 11.64
N LEU A 140 5.97 -19.03 11.08
CA LEU A 140 6.18 -19.14 9.63
C LEU A 140 5.15 -20.07 8.99
N VAL A 141 4.94 -21.24 9.58
CA VAL A 141 3.93 -22.21 9.11
C VAL A 141 2.52 -21.63 9.21
N ALA A 142 2.24 -20.89 10.30
CA ALA A 142 0.94 -20.26 10.49
C ALA A 142 0.68 -19.12 9.48
N TRP A 143 1.67 -18.29 9.18
CA TRP A 143 1.60 -17.27 8.15
C TRP A 143 1.40 -17.86 6.75
N ASN A 144 2.10 -18.95 6.40
CA ASN A 144 1.91 -19.65 5.13
C ASN A 144 0.48 -20.19 4.93
N LYS A 145 -0.21 -20.51 6.03
CA LYS A 145 -1.62 -20.95 5.98
C LYS A 145 -2.61 -19.78 5.90
N ASN A 146 -2.19 -18.59 6.32
CA ASN A 146 -3.08 -17.41 6.47
C ASN A 146 -2.53 -16.21 5.69
N ILE A 147 -2.24 -16.41 4.41
CA ILE A 147 -1.64 -15.39 3.53
C ILE A 147 -2.49 -14.12 3.44
N SER A 148 -3.81 -14.24 3.53
CA SER A 148 -4.73 -13.10 3.52
C SER A 148 -4.56 -12.12 4.68
N LEU A 149 -3.91 -12.53 5.78
CA LEU A 149 -3.65 -11.70 6.94
C LEU A 149 -2.29 -10.98 6.89
N ILE A 150 -1.47 -11.28 5.88
CA ILE A 150 -0.21 -10.58 5.63
C ILE A 150 -0.53 -9.14 5.21
N PRO A 151 0.27 -8.13 5.62
CA PRO A 151 0.07 -6.74 5.20
C PRO A 151 -0.06 -6.61 3.68
N GLU A 152 -0.98 -5.75 3.21
CA GLU A 152 -1.32 -5.67 1.78
C GLU A 152 -0.15 -5.20 0.90
N GLU A 153 0.70 -4.34 1.44
CA GLU A 153 1.87 -3.79 0.72
C GLU A 153 3.11 -4.70 0.79
N SER A 154 3.00 -5.92 1.35
CA SER A 154 4.10 -6.88 1.48
C SER A 154 4.45 -7.52 0.14
N GLU A 155 5.74 -7.50 -0.22
CA GLU A 155 6.25 -8.21 -1.40
C GLU A 155 6.12 -9.73 -1.24
N ILE A 156 6.30 -10.23 -0.02
CA ILE A 156 6.14 -11.66 0.30
C ILE A 156 4.70 -12.13 0.04
N LYS A 157 3.70 -11.28 0.33
CA LYS A 157 2.30 -11.59 0.03
C LYS A 157 2.09 -11.78 -1.47
N THR A 158 2.56 -10.83 -2.28
CA THR A 158 2.40 -10.89 -3.74
C THR A 158 3.07 -12.11 -4.35
N ILE A 159 4.28 -12.45 -3.90
CA ILE A 159 5.01 -13.64 -4.36
C ILE A 159 4.22 -14.91 -4.02
N LYS A 160 3.70 -15.03 -2.80
CA LYS A 160 2.94 -16.21 -2.38
C LYS A 160 1.59 -16.35 -3.08
N GLU A 161 0.91 -15.27 -3.34
CA GLU A 161 -0.33 -15.27 -4.12
C GLU A 161 -0.08 -15.72 -5.57
N LEU A 162 1.04 -15.30 -6.18
CA LEU A 162 1.46 -15.77 -7.50
C LEU A 162 1.78 -17.27 -7.50
N GLU A 163 2.56 -17.76 -6.52
CA GLU A 163 2.86 -19.18 -6.38
C GLU A 163 1.59 -20.04 -6.28
N ILE A 164 0.62 -19.60 -5.48
CA ILE A 164 -0.67 -20.29 -5.35
C ILE A 164 -1.45 -20.27 -6.65
N ALA A 165 -1.49 -19.13 -7.34
CA ALA A 165 -2.17 -19.00 -8.61
C ALA A 165 -1.57 -19.94 -9.67
N GLU A 166 -0.25 -20.06 -9.74
CA GLU A 166 0.44 -20.99 -10.63
C GLU A 166 0.12 -22.45 -10.30
N GLN A 167 0.13 -22.82 -9.01
CA GLN A 167 -0.25 -24.16 -8.56
C GLN A 167 -1.69 -24.51 -8.96
N VAL A 168 -2.64 -23.60 -8.74
CA VAL A 168 -4.04 -23.81 -9.13
C VAL A 168 -4.19 -24.00 -10.65
N VAL A 169 -3.41 -23.29 -11.45
CA VAL A 169 -3.41 -23.47 -12.92
C VAL A 169 -2.81 -24.82 -13.31
N ALA A 170 -1.71 -25.24 -12.66
CA ALA A 170 -1.08 -26.53 -12.89
C ALA A 170 -2.03 -27.68 -12.53
N ASP A 171 -2.70 -27.61 -11.36
CA ASP A 171 -3.67 -28.61 -10.91
C ASP A 171 -4.87 -28.73 -11.87
N LYS A 172 -5.39 -27.58 -12.35
CA LYS A 172 -6.45 -27.58 -13.37
C LYS A 172 -6.02 -28.24 -14.66
N LYS A 173 -4.78 -27.99 -15.13
CA LYS A 173 -4.22 -28.64 -16.32
C LYS A 173 -4.11 -30.14 -16.11
N ALA A 174 -3.56 -30.58 -14.98
CA ALA A 174 -3.43 -32.00 -14.63
C ALA A 174 -4.81 -32.68 -14.57
N ALA A 175 -5.80 -32.07 -13.96
CA ALA A 175 -7.16 -32.58 -13.90
C ALA A 175 -7.82 -32.72 -15.30
N ILE A 176 -7.55 -31.78 -16.21
CA ILE A 176 -8.05 -31.86 -17.59
C ILE A 176 -7.38 -33.00 -18.35
N LEU A 177 -6.05 -33.18 -18.20
CA LEU A 177 -5.32 -34.28 -18.83
C LEU A 177 -5.81 -35.63 -18.31
N ALA A 178 -5.94 -35.81 -17.01
CA ALA A 178 -6.47 -37.02 -16.42
C ALA A 178 -7.90 -37.36 -16.94
N LYS A 179 -8.76 -36.35 -17.07
CA LYS A 179 -10.09 -36.57 -17.68
C LYS A 179 -10.04 -36.99 -19.15
N LYS A 180 -9.06 -36.50 -19.93
CA LYS A 180 -8.85 -36.93 -21.31
C LYS A 180 -8.39 -38.36 -21.40
N GLU A 181 -7.45 -38.77 -20.55
CA GLU A 181 -6.93 -40.13 -20.47
C GLU A 181 -8.04 -41.14 -20.10
N ILE A 182 -8.85 -40.79 -19.08
CA ILE A 182 -9.98 -41.64 -18.69
C ILE A 182 -11.00 -41.77 -19.84
N ARG A 183 -11.24 -40.73 -20.63
CA ARG A 183 -12.14 -40.79 -21.79
C ARG A 183 -11.55 -41.65 -22.90
N ALA A 184 -10.27 -41.49 -23.20
CA ALA A 184 -9.57 -42.31 -24.19
C ALA A 184 -9.58 -43.78 -23.80
N GLN A 185 -9.32 -44.11 -22.54
CA GLN A 185 -9.37 -45.49 -22.05
C GLN A 185 -10.77 -46.10 -22.19
N LYS A 186 -11.82 -45.34 -21.84
CA LYS A 186 -13.20 -45.82 -22.02
C LYS A 186 -13.57 -46.09 -23.46
N GLU A 187 -13.04 -45.35 -24.42
CA GLU A 187 -13.28 -45.62 -25.84
C GLU A 187 -12.54 -46.88 -26.31
N ILE A 188 -11.28 -47.13 -25.80
CA ILE A 188 -10.55 -48.38 -26.06
C ILE A 188 -11.31 -49.56 -25.49
N ASP A 189 -11.73 -49.50 -24.22
CA ASP A 189 -12.50 -50.55 -23.59
C ASP A 189 -13.80 -50.90 -24.35
N LYS A 190 -14.48 -49.88 -24.90
CA LYS A 190 -15.67 -50.14 -25.74
C LYS A 190 -15.35 -50.86 -27.05
N VAL A 191 -14.25 -50.49 -27.70
CA VAL A 191 -13.83 -51.13 -28.96
C VAL A 191 -13.44 -52.58 -28.69
N GLU A 192 -12.69 -52.83 -27.60
CA GLU A 192 -12.33 -54.22 -27.23
C GLU A 192 -13.56 -55.07 -26.91
N ALA A 193 -14.52 -54.53 -26.16
CA ALA A 193 -15.77 -55.23 -25.86
C ALA A 193 -16.61 -55.51 -27.13
N ALA A 194 -16.57 -54.59 -28.10
CA ALA A 194 -17.27 -54.80 -29.39
C ALA A 194 -16.56 -55.91 -30.20
N ASN A 195 -15.24 -55.93 -30.28
CA ASN A 195 -14.45 -56.93 -30.97
C ASN A 195 -14.62 -58.33 -30.34
N LEU A 196 -14.65 -58.41 -29.01
CA LEU A 196 -14.91 -59.67 -28.33
C LEU A 196 -16.26 -60.27 -28.66
N LYS A 197 -17.31 -59.44 -28.68
CA LYS A 197 -18.65 -59.89 -29.08
C LYS A 197 -18.72 -60.36 -30.52
N GLU A 198 -17.99 -59.73 -31.42
CA GLU A 198 -17.93 -60.15 -32.83
C GLU A 198 -17.22 -61.51 -32.98
N GLN A 199 -16.13 -61.73 -32.26
CA GLN A 199 -15.44 -63.01 -32.21
C GLN A 199 -16.35 -64.13 -31.69
N GLU A 200 -17.09 -63.93 -30.60
CA GLU A 200 -18.05 -64.87 -30.06
C GLU A 200 -19.14 -65.23 -31.09
N ARG A 201 -19.66 -64.22 -31.83
CA ARG A 201 -20.64 -64.46 -32.90
C ARG A 201 -20.08 -65.31 -34.03
N LEU A 202 -18.82 -65.11 -34.40
CA LEU A 202 -18.18 -65.91 -35.44
C LEU A 202 -17.94 -67.35 -34.99
N GLN A 203 -17.61 -67.61 -33.74
CA GLN A 203 -17.42 -68.96 -33.17
C GLN A 203 -18.74 -69.71 -33.09
N ILE A 204 -19.89 -69.06 -32.84
CA ILE A 204 -21.20 -69.71 -32.80
C ILE A 204 -21.70 -70.12 -34.22
N LYS A 205 -21.19 -69.45 -35.25
CA LYS A 205 -21.59 -69.72 -36.66
C LYS A 205 -20.75 -70.80 -37.36
N ALA A 206 -19.60 -71.13 -36.77
CA ALA A 206 -18.73 -72.20 -37.27
C ALA A 206 -19.10 -73.55 -36.68
#